data_65585648a8b8d88d350caff3a0606796
#
_entry.id   65585648a8b8d88d350caff3a0606796
#
_cell.length_a   1.000
_cell.length_b   1.000
_cell.length_c   1.000
_cell.angle_alpha   90.00
_cell.angle_beta   90.00
_cell.angle_gamma   90.00
#
_symmetry.space_group_name_H-M   'P 1'
#
loop_
_entity.id
_entity.type
_entity.pdbx_description
1 polymer ?
#
loop_
_entity_poly.entity_id
_entity_poly.type
_entity_poly.pdbx_seq_one_letter_code
_entity_poly.pdbx_strand_id
1 'polypeptide(L)'
;MSFEFLNQLPTPADIKRDYPLSPELRELKKHRDLMISDVITGKDSRVLVIIGPCSADNEDSVCDYVSRLTKIQEDVKDQVILVPRIYTNKPRTTLSLIHISEPTRHSLIS
;
A
#
# COMPACT_ATOMS: atom_id res chain seq x y z
N MET A 1 5.71 -26.63 -24.70
CA MET A 1 6.05 -26.04 -23.41
C MET A 1 5.04 -26.39 -22.38
N SER A 2 5.48 -26.78 -21.23
CA SER A 2 4.54 -27.19 -20.21
C SER A 2 4.62 -26.23 -19.03
N PHE A 3 3.46 -26.00 -18.45
CA PHE A 3 3.38 -25.22 -17.23
C PHE A 3 2.95 -26.15 -16.13
N GLU A 4 3.56 -25.94 -14.98
CA GLU A 4 3.08 -26.62 -13.80
C GLU A 4 2.51 -25.58 -12.90
N PHE A 5 1.27 -25.77 -12.47
CA PHE A 5 0.65 -24.88 -11.51
C PHE A 5 0.92 -25.45 -10.14
N LEU A 6 1.90 -24.87 -9.47
CA LEU A 6 2.26 -25.30 -8.12
C LEU A 6 1.20 -24.89 -7.11
N ASN A 7 0.60 -23.73 -7.30
CA ASN A 7 -0.45 -23.23 -6.42
C ASN A 7 -1.50 -22.51 -7.24
N GLN A 8 -2.72 -22.65 -6.84
CA GLN A 8 -3.81 -21.90 -7.41
C GLN A 8 -3.98 -20.61 -6.60
N LEU A 9 -3.96 -19.48 -7.29
CA LEU A 9 -4.15 -18.21 -6.61
C LEU A 9 -5.60 -18.06 -6.17
N PRO A 10 -5.83 -17.53 -5.00
CA PRO A 10 -7.20 -17.28 -4.55
C PRO A 10 -7.86 -16.18 -5.37
N THR A 11 -9.15 -16.28 -5.56
CA THR A 11 -9.93 -15.24 -6.22
C THR A 11 -10.20 -14.10 -5.25
N PRO A 12 -10.58 -12.90 -5.74
CA PRO A 12 -10.99 -11.84 -4.84
C PRO A 12 -12.12 -12.23 -3.89
N ALA A 13 -13.04 -13.07 -4.33
CA ALA A 13 -14.12 -13.56 -3.47
C ALA A 13 -13.59 -14.43 -2.35
N ASP A 14 -12.58 -15.26 -2.63
CA ASP A 14 -11.94 -16.10 -1.62
C ASP A 14 -11.26 -15.25 -0.56
N ILE A 15 -10.56 -14.21 -0.97
CA ILE A 15 -9.89 -13.30 -0.05
C ILE A 15 -10.91 -12.59 0.84
N LYS A 16 -11.99 -12.11 0.27
CA LYS A 16 -13.03 -11.42 1.06
C LYS A 16 -13.70 -12.36 2.06
N ARG A 17 -13.82 -13.62 1.70
CA ARG A 17 -14.41 -14.61 2.59
C ARG A 17 -13.47 -14.96 3.74
N ASP A 18 -12.18 -15.12 3.43
CA ASP A 18 -11.19 -15.54 4.41
C ASP A 18 -10.72 -14.39 5.32
N TYR A 19 -10.74 -13.18 4.77
CA TYR A 19 -10.30 -11.98 5.50
C TYR A 19 -11.35 -10.87 5.42
N PRO A 20 -12.51 -11.08 6.01
CA PRO A 20 -13.56 -10.06 5.96
C PRO A 20 -13.21 -8.86 6.80
N LEU A 21 -13.63 -7.68 6.34
CA LEU A 21 -13.45 -6.48 7.12
C LEU A 21 -14.44 -6.49 8.29
N SER A 22 -13.97 -6.19 9.48
CA SER A 22 -14.85 -6.01 10.62
C SER A 22 -15.72 -4.76 10.41
N PRO A 23 -16.89 -4.68 11.06
CA PRO A 23 -17.72 -3.47 10.95
C PRO A 23 -16.98 -2.20 11.34
N GLU A 24 -16.12 -2.28 12.34
CA GLU A 24 -15.34 -1.14 12.80
C GLU A 24 -14.34 -0.66 11.74
N LEU A 25 -13.64 -1.58 11.10
CA LEU A 25 -12.69 -1.25 10.05
C LEU A 25 -13.42 -0.73 8.81
N ARG A 26 -14.62 -1.23 8.56
CA ARG A 26 -15.42 -0.76 7.42
C ARG A 26 -15.86 0.68 7.61
N GLU A 27 -16.26 1.04 8.82
CA GLU A 27 -16.60 2.41 9.13
C GLU A 27 -15.40 3.34 9.08
N LEU A 28 -14.26 2.87 9.58
CA LEU A 28 -13.02 3.62 9.52
C LEU A 28 -12.62 3.89 8.07
N LYS A 29 -12.77 2.88 7.22
CA LYS A 29 -12.47 3.02 5.80
C LYS A 29 -13.37 4.05 5.13
N LYS A 30 -14.66 4.03 5.42
CA LYS A 30 -15.59 5.01 4.88
C LYS A 30 -15.20 6.42 5.28
N HIS A 31 -14.84 6.61 6.54
CA HIS A 31 -14.43 7.92 7.04
C HIS A 31 -13.18 8.41 6.33
N ARG A 32 -12.21 7.54 6.15
CA ARG A 32 -10.96 7.89 5.47
C ARG A 32 -11.17 8.17 3.98
N ASP A 33 -12.04 7.41 3.34
CA ASP A 33 -12.35 7.63 1.93
C ASP A 33 -13.01 9.00 1.73
N LEU A 34 -13.85 9.43 2.66
CA LEU A 34 -14.46 10.75 2.62
C LEU A 34 -13.41 11.85 2.83
N MET A 35 -12.48 11.64 3.74
CA MET A 35 -11.40 12.61 3.97
C MET A 35 -10.56 12.79 2.71
N ILE A 36 -10.20 11.70 2.06
CA ILE A 36 -9.40 11.73 0.84
C ILE A 36 -10.19 12.43 -0.28
N SER A 37 -11.46 12.10 -0.42
CA SER A 37 -12.32 12.75 -1.39
C SER A 37 -12.42 14.25 -1.17
N ASP A 38 -12.51 14.67 0.07
CA ASP A 38 -12.58 16.09 0.43
C ASP A 38 -11.29 16.82 0.08
N VAL A 39 -10.16 16.19 0.24
CA VAL A 39 -8.87 16.78 -0.17
C VAL A 39 -8.81 16.92 -1.69
N ILE A 40 -9.19 15.88 -2.41
CA ILE A 40 -9.13 15.87 -3.88
C ILE A 40 -10.08 16.91 -4.47
N THR A 41 -11.24 17.08 -3.87
CA THR A 41 -12.24 18.03 -4.37
C THR A 41 -12.05 19.45 -3.85
N GLY A 42 -11.05 19.66 -3.00
CA GLY A 42 -10.75 21.00 -2.49
C GLY A 42 -11.55 21.42 -1.26
N LYS A 43 -12.33 20.54 -0.68
CA LYS A 43 -13.10 20.85 0.51
C LYS A 43 -12.24 20.84 1.76
N ASP A 44 -11.13 20.14 1.72
CA ASP A 44 -10.20 20.03 2.83
C ASP A 44 -8.86 20.58 2.35
N SER A 45 -8.25 21.44 3.13
CA SER A 45 -7.00 22.09 2.75
C SER A 45 -5.74 21.29 3.06
N ARG A 46 -5.90 20.12 3.67
CA ARG A 46 -4.74 19.29 3.99
C ARG A 46 -4.08 18.74 2.73
N VAL A 47 -2.82 18.39 2.86
CA VAL A 47 -2.05 17.80 1.75
C VAL A 47 -2.15 16.30 1.82
N LEU A 48 -2.43 15.68 0.68
CA LEU A 48 -2.48 14.23 0.58
C LEU A 48 -1.11 13.73 0.12
N VAL A 49 -0.50 12.86 0.89
CA VAL A 49 0.80 12.29 0.56
C VAL A 49 0.67 10.78 0.45
N ILE A 50 0.93 10.25 -0.73
CA ILE A 50 0.93 8.81 -0.96
C ILE A 50 2.38 8.35 -0.90
N ILE A 51 2.67 7.49 0.06
CA ILE A 51 4.05 7.13 0.34
C ILE A 51 4.13 5.65 0.72
N GLY A 52 5.16 4.99 0.27
CA GLY A 52 5.36 3.58 0.57
C GLY A 52 6.69 3.05 0.06
N PRO A 53 7.03 1.83 0.44
CA PRO A 53 8.25 1.20 -0.04
C PRO A 53 8.14 0.87 -1.52
N CYS A 54 9.27 0.55 -2.13
CA CYS A 54 9.29 0.25 -3.56
C CYS A 54 8.47 -0.97 -3.92
N SER A 55 8.45 -1.97 -3.07
CA SER A 55 7.65 -3.17 -3.30
C SER A 55 7.31 -3.81 -1.96
N ALA A 56 6.20 -4.51 -1.94
CA ALA A 56 5.73 -5.22 -0.76
C ALA A 56 6.09 -6.70 -0.88
N ASP A 57 7.38 -6.99 -0.86
CA ASP A 57 7.88 -8.34 -1.00
C ASP A 57 8.11 -9.04 0.35
N ASN A 58 8.03 -8.31 1.45
CA ASN A 58 8.19 -8.85 2.78
C ASN A 58 7.10 -8.27 3.68
N GLU A 59 6.27 -9.15 4.19
CA GLU A 59 5.13 -8.75 5.00
C GLU A 59 5.52 -8.02 6.27
N ASP A 60 6.54 -8.51 6.96
CA ASP A 60 6.98 -7.91 8.22
C ASP A 60 7.50 -6.49 8.00
N SER A 61 8.24 -6.29 6.92
CA SER A 61 8.75 -4.97 6.58
C SER A 61 7.63 -4.00 6.25
N VAL A 62 6.62 -4.47 5.54
CA VAL A 62 5.47 -3.63 5.18
C VAL A 62 4.68 -3.26 6.43
N CYS A 63 4.43 -4.22 7.30
CA CYS A 63 3.72 -3.97 8.55
C CYS A 63 4.47 -2.98 9.45
N ASP A 64 5.77 -3.11 9.54
CA ASP A 64 6.60 -2.18 10.30
C ASP A 64 6.54 -0.77 9.70
N TYR A 65 6.62 -0.67 8.38
CA TYR A 65 6.55 0.60 7.69
C TYR A 65 5.19 1.29 7.95
N VAL A 66 4.10 0.56 7.78
CA VAL A 66 2.76 1.11 7.99
C VAL A 66 2.55 1.52 9.45
N SER A 67 3.09 0.73 10.38
CA SER A 67 3.02 1.05 11.80
C SER A 67 3.72 2.37 12.12
N ARG A 68 4.88 2.58 11.53
CA ARG A 68 5.63 3.84 11.70
C ARG A 68 4.89 5.01 11.07
N LEU A 69 4.30 4.80 9.90
CA LEU A 69 3.51 5.85 9.26
C LEU A 69 2.31 6.24 10.10
N THR A 70 1.70 5.29 10.78
CA THR A 70 0.56 5.57 11.64
C THR A 70 0.94 6.53 12.77
N LYS A 71 2.14 6.35 13.31
CA LYS A 71 2.63 7.25 14.37
C LYS A 71 2.89 8.64 13.84
N ILE A 72 3.48 8.74 12.65
CA ILE A 72 3.73 10.02 12.02
C ILE A 72 2.42 10.71 11.67
N GLN A 73 1.44 9.95 11.22
CA GLN A 73 0.13 10.49 10.87
C GLN A 73 -0.53 11.18 12.07
N GLU A 74 -0.38 10.63 13.26
CA GLU A 74 -0.92 11.26 14.46
C GLU A 74 -0.29 12.63 14.71
N ASP A 75 0.99 12.77 14.40
CA ASP A 75 1.71 14.03 14.60
C ASP A 75 1.36 15.09 13.57
N VAL A 76 1.00 14.69 12.36
CA VAL A 76 0.78 15.63 11.25
C VAL A 76 -0.67 15.67 10.75
N LYS A 77 -1.56 15.04 11.46
CA LYS A 77 -2.96 14.86 11.01
C LYS A 77 -3.70 16.14 10.69
N ASP A 78 -3.28 17.24 11.29
CA ASP A 78 -3.94 18.53 11.07
C ASP A 78 -3.58 19.15 9.73
N GLN A 79 -2.49 18.73 9.14
CA GLN A 79 -1.97 19.33 7.92
C GLN A 79 -1.80 18.35 6.77
N VAL A 80 -1.58 17.07 7.08
CA VAL A 80 -1.23 16.08 6.08
C VAL A 80 -2.01 14.79 6.30
N ILE A 81 -2.51 14.23 5.22
CA ILE A 81 -3.11 12.89 5.24
C ILE A 81 -2.13 11.96 4.54
N LEU A 82 -1.62 10.97 5.29
CA LEU A 82 -0.68 9.99 4.74
C LEU A 82 -1.46 8.76 4.28
N VAL A 83 -1.23 8.36 3.04
CA VAL A 83 -1.81 7.15 2.48
C VAL A 83 -0.68 6.19 2.16
N PRO A 84 -0.58 5.06 2.85
CA PRO A 84 0.47 4.10 2.56
C PRO A 84 0.23 3.44 1.22
N ARG A 85 1.26 3.40 0.39
CA ARG A 85 1.21 2.70 -0.87
C ARG A 85 1.86 1.34 -0.69
N ILE A 86 1.13 0.30 -0.96
CA ILE A 86 1.62 -1.07 -0.86
C ILE A 86 1.61 -1.65 -2.27
N TYR A 87 2.77 -1.67 -2.90
CA TYR A 87 2.88 -2.09 -4.28
C TYR A 87 3.26 -3.55 -4.33
N THR A 88 2.31 -4.39 -4.64
CA THR A 88 2.48 -5.83 -4.62
C THR A 88 2.73 -6.45 -5.99
N ASN A 89 2.52 -5.69 -7.04
CA ASN A 89 2.53 -6.24 -8.38
C ASN A 89 3.71 -5.75 -9.21
N LYS A 90 4.80 -5.39 -8.58
CA LYS A 90 5.95 -4.90 -9.32
C LYS A 90 6.65 -6.06 -9.98
N PRO A 91 6.80 -6.06 -11.31
CA PRO A 91 7.42 -7.18 -12.01
C PRO A 91 8.93 -7.17 -11.76
N ARG A 92 9.33 -7.78 -10.67
CA ARG A 92 10.70 -7.75 -10.29
C ARG A 92 11.16 -9.16 -10.14
N THR A 93 12.10 -9.54 -10.94
CA THR A 93 12.72 -10.84 -10.83
C THR A 93 13.94 -10.69 -9.94
N THR A 94 14.46 -11.80 -9.49
CA THR A 94 15.69 -11.81 -8.76
C THR A 94 16.81 -11.20 -9.59
N LEU A 95 16.76 -11.44 -10.87
CA LEU A 95 17.73 -10.88 -11.76
C LEU A 95 17.61 -9.39 -11.80
N SER A 96 16.42 -8.91 -11.84
CA SER A 96 16.17 -7.51 -11.79
C SER A 96 16.65 -6.92 -10.52
N LEU A 97 16.51 -7.62 -9.44
CA LEU A 97 17.02 -7.17 -8.19
C LEU A 97 18.52 -7.11 -8.17
N ILE A 98 19.14 -8.00 -8.85
CA ILE A 98 20.58 -7.97 -8.94
C ILE A 98 20.98 -6.81 -9.80
N HIS A 99 20.28 -6.55 -10.78
CA HIS A 99 20.48 -5.52 -11.64
C HIS A 99 20.33 -4.25 -11.05
N ILE A 100 19.80 -4.27 -10.11
CA ILE A 100 19.55 -3.19 -9.43
C ILE A 100 20.68 -2.58 -8.90
N SER A 101 21.60 -2.98 -9.27
CA SER A 101 22.71 -2.17 -9.34
C SER A 101 22.29 -0.85 -9.93
N GLU A 102 21.11 -0.76 -10.49
CA GLU A 102 20.60 0.48 -10.83
C GLU A 102 19.54 0.89 -9.91
N PRO A 103 19.86 1.00 -8.69
CA PRO A 103 18.88 1.30 -7.69
C PRO A 103 18.29 2.68 -7.83
N THR A 104 19.06 3.60 -8.30
CA THR A 104 18.62 4.95 -8.44
C THR A 104 17.43 5.08 -9.34
N ARG A 105 17.44 4.35 -10.42
CA ARG A 105 16.35 4.36 -11.35
C ARG A 105 15.06 3.87 -10.72
N HIS A 106 15.18 2.81 -9.95
CA HIS A 106 14.01 2.22 -9.35
C HIS A 106 13.42 3.10 -8.27
N SER A 107 14.26 3.72 -7.48
CA SER A 107 13.76 4.56 -6.43
C SER A 107 13.05 5.80 -6.96
N LEU A 108 13.44 6.28 -8.12
CA LEU A 108 12.80 7.44 -8.68
C LEU A 108 11.45 7.13 -9.29
N ILE A 109 11.26 5.91 -9.72
CA ILE A 109 10.06 5.53 -10.40
C ILE A 109 9.02 4.98 -9.48
N SER A 110 9.38 4.59 -8.35
CA SER A 110 8.48 3.93 -7.42
C SER A 110 7.29 4.73 -7.00
#